data_46b74062e7090f6825cf741b12bacb8e
#
_entry.id   46b74062e7090f6825cf741b12bacb8e
#
_cell.length_a   1.000
_cell.length_b   1.000
_cell.length_c   1.000
_cell.angle_alpha   90.00
_cell.angle_beta   90.00
_cell.angle_gamma   90.00
#
_symmetry.space_group_name_H-M   'P 1'
#
loop_
_entity.id
_entity.type
_entity.pdbx_description
1 polymer ?
#
loop_
_entity_poly.entity_id
_entity_poly.type
_entity_poly.pdbx_seq_one_letter_code
_entity_poly.pdbx_strand_id
1 'polypeptide(L)'
;MHPELRQLRHFVTVAEELHFGRAARRLHMTQPPLSQSIANLEELLGAQLFVRNRRMVGLTAAGAALLPEARRILEEAAALPELVRRAASGEAGRLALSFVSTAGLGMLPDVLRRYRAAFPGVRLVLHEATSDVQFDDLLSGRIDAGFVIPLQPGAPAGVADPALDYRKLLDEPLVLC
;
A
#
# COMPACT_ATOMS: atom_id res chain seq x y z
N MET A 1 4.05 -12.97 23.34
CA MET A 1 5.35 -12.96 22.65
C MET A 1 5.11 -13.50 21.23
N HIS A 2 5.72 -12.95 20.14
CA HIS A 2 5.45 -13.34 18.76
C HIS A 2 6.77 -13.62 18.02
N PRO A 3 6.75 -14.46 16.98
CA PRO A 3 7.94 -14.78 16.19
C PRO A 3 8.51 -13.53 15.49
N GLU A 4 9.83 -13.45 15.40
CA GLU A 4 10.52 -12.45 14.59
C GLU A 4 10.62 -12.91 13.11
N LEU A 5 10.57 -11.96 12.16
CA LEU A 5 10.77 -12.27 10.73
C LEU A 5 12.09 -13.00 10.47
N ARG A 6 13.13 -12.70 11.23
CA ARG A 6 14.42 -13.39 11.15
C ARG A 6 14.29 -14.86 11.50
N GLN A 7 13.56 -15.20 12.57
CA GLN A 7 13.34 -16.59 12.99
C GLN A 7 12.52 -17.36 11.91
N LEU A 8 11.49 -16.73 11.34
CA LEU A 8 10.72 -17.32 10.26
C LEU A 8 11.60 -17.58 9.02
N ARG A 9 12.50 -16.65 8.66
CA ARG A 9 13.46 -16.83 7.56
C ARG A 9 14.40 -17.99 7.83
N HIS A 10 14.93 -18.12 9.04
CA HIS A 10 15.78 -19.24 9.44
C HIS A 10 15.02 -20.56 9.34
N PHE A 11 13.79 -20.60 9.84
CA PHE A 11 12.93 -21.78 9.77
C PHE A 11 12.66 -22.21 8.31
N VAL A 12 12.22 -21.29 7.45
CA VAL A 12 11.95 -21.57 6.03
C VAL A 12 13.21 -22.10 5.35
N THR A 13 14.37 -21.48 5.59
CA THR A 13 15.64 -21.92 4.97
C THR A 13 16.03 -23.33 5.44
N VAL A 14 15.88 -23.66 6.73
CA VAL A 14 16.14 -25.02 7.22
C VAL A 14 15.16 -26.03 6.63
N ALA A 15 13.87 -25.64 6.50
CA ALA A 15 12.84 -26.48 5.91
C ALA A 15 13.09 -26.80 4.43
N GLU A 16 13.65 -25.86 3.67
CA GLU A 16 14.01 -26.05 2.27
C GLU A 16 15.28 -26.90 2.10
N GLU A 17 16.26 -26.68 2.93
CA GLU A 17 17.55 -27.40 2.85
C GLU A 17 17.51 -28.80 3.49
N LEU A 18 16.60 -29.02 4.42
CA LEU A 18 16.54 -30.23 5.27
C LEU A 18 17.91 -30.59 5.87
N HIS A 19 18.74 -29.57 6.10
CA HIS A 19 20.10 -29.72 6.60
C HIS A 19 20.62 -28.40 7.23
N PHE A 20 20.82 -28.37 8.54
CA PHE A 20 21.24 -27.15 9.25
C PHE A 20 22.55 -26.54 8.73
N GLY A 21 23.54 -27.35 8.37
CA GLY A 21 24.82 -26.85 7.85
C GLY A 21 24.69 -26.19 6.46
N ARG A 22 23.84 -26.72 5.56
CA ARG A 22 23.54 -26.07 4.27
C ARG A 22 22.75 -24.79 4.46
N ALA A 23 21.73 -24.84 5.30
CA ALA A 23 20.91 -23.66 5.64
C ALA A 23 21.77 -22.55 6.24
N ALA A 24 22.67 -22.86 7.16
CA ALA A 24 23.58 -21.89 7.75
C ALA A 24 24.47 -21.22 6.69
N ARG A 25 25.07 -22.01 5.78
CA ARG A 25 25.85 -21.46 4.66
C ARG A 25 25.03 -20.55 3.76
N ARG A 26 23.80 -20.94 3.42
CA ARG A 26 22.86 -20.13 2.60
C ARG A 26 22.49 -18.81 3.29
N LEU A 27 22.43 -18.82 4.62
CA LEU A 27 22.16 -17.64 5.44
C LEU A 27 23.42 -16.83 5.81
N HIS A 28 24.60 -17.21 5.28
CA HIS A 28 25.89 -16.59 5.59
C HIS A 28 26.21 -16.55 7.10
N MET A 29 25.89 -17.63 7.81
CA MET A 29 26.12 -17.75 9.24
C MET A 29 26.66 -19.14 9.61
N THR A 30 27.10 -19.29 10.86
CA THR A 30 27.49 -20.59 11.41
C THR A 30 26.27 -21.38 11.92
N GLN A 31 26.40 -22.69 12.00
CA GLN A 31 25.29 -23.56 12.41
C GLN A 31 24.81 -23.36 13.86
N PRO A 32 25.66 -23.12 14.88
CA PRO A 32 25.18 -22.99 16.24
C PRO A 32 24.12 -21.87 16.44
N PRO A 33 24.33 -20.63 16.00
CA PRO A 33 23.31 -19.58 16.14
C PRO A 33 22.03 -19.88 15.35
N LEU A 34 22.12 -20.57 14.20
CA LEU A 34 20.93 -21.00 13.47
C LEU A 34 20.13 -22.03 14.29
N SER A 35 20.81 -23.03 14.86
CA SER A 35 20.17 -24.04 15.70
C SER A 35 19.50 -23.44 16.92
N GLN A 36 20.15 -22.46 17.57
CA GLN A 36 19.58 -21.74 18.71
C GLN A 36 18.35 -20.91 18.29
N SER A 37 18.40 -20.24 17.13
CA SER A 37 17.27 -19.48 16.61
C SER A 37 16.04 -20.36 16.37
N ILE A 38 16.25 -21.56 15.85
CA ILE A 38 15.15 -22.53 15.67
C ILE A 38 14.62 -23.03 17.02
N ALA A 39 15.51 -23.36 17.97
CA ALA A 39 15.10 -23.80 19.29
C ALA A 39 14.25 -22.73 20.02
N ASN A 40 14.66 -21.47 19.94
CA ASN A 40 13.89 -20.34 20.50
C ASN A 40 12.51 -20.17 19.81
N LEU A 41 12.42 -20.41 18.50
CA LEU A 41 11.15 -20.38 17.79
C LEU A 41 10.25 -21.56 18.21
N GLU A 42 10.80 -22.76 18.34
CA GLU A 42 10.09 -23.95 18.83
C GLU A 42 9.56 -23.75 20.26
N GLU A 43 10.38 -23.18 21.13
CA GLU A 43 9.99 -22.82 22.51
C GLU A 43 8.86 -21.77 22.52
N LEU A 44 9.00 -20.71 21.72
CA LEU A 44 8.00 -19.66 21.61
C LEU A 44 6.64 -20.19 21.15
N LEU A 45 6.64 -21.13 20.18
CA LEU A 45 5.43 -21.72 19.61
C LEU A 45 4.89 -22.91 20.41
N GLY A 46 5.65 -23.39 21.43
CA GLY A 46 5.29 -24.55 22.24
C GLY A 46 5.26 -25.86 21.47
N ALA A 47 5.95 -25.95 20.32
CA ALA A 47 5.93 -27.11 19.45
C ALA A 47 7.26 -27.30 18.72
N GLN A 48 7.71 -28.55 18.60
CA GLN A 48 8.84 -28.87 17.74
C GLN A 48 8.45 -28.77 16.27
N LEU A 49 9.27 -28.10 15.47
CA LEU A 49 9.05 -27.88 14.05
C LEU A 49 9.83 -28.89 13.18
N PHE A 50 10.92 -29.42 13.72
CA PHE A 50 11.77 -30.40 13.05
C PHE A 50 11.92 -31.70 13.83
N VAL A 51 11.82 -32.81 13.09
CA VAL A 51 12.31 -34.10 13.58
C VAL A 51 13.80 -34.18 13.28
N ARG A 52 14.61 -34.39 14.35
CA ARG A 52 16.08 -34.50 14.24
C ARG A 52 16.48 -35.91 14.62
N ASN A 53 16.96 -36.68 13.66
CA ASN A 53 17.69 -37.89 13.95
C ASN A 53 19.10 -37.81 13.36
N ARG A 54 19.97 -38.75 13.71
CA ARG A 54 21.40 -38.71 13.33
C ARG A 54 21.66 -38.67 11.82
N ARG A 55 20.66 -38.93 10.96
CA ARG A 55 20.80 -39.04 9.50
C ARG A 55 19.87 -38.13 8.71
N MET A 56 18.81 -37.63 9.31
CA MET A 56 17.80 -36.83 8.59
C MET A 56 17.25 -35.70 9.46
N VAL A 57 17.01 -34.57 8.80
CA VAL A 57 16.17 -33.48 9.29
C VAL A 57 14.89 -33.49 8.46
N GLY A 58 13.74 -33.54 9.11
CA GLY A 58 12.43 -33.47 8.44
C GLY A 58 11.51 -32.55 9.21
N LEU A 59 10.42 -32.10 8.57
CA LEU A 59 9.39 -31.32 9.24
C LEU A 59 8.50 -32.23 10.11
N THR A 60 8.11 -31.72 11.27
CA THR A 60 6.97 -32.27 12.02
C THR A 60 5.65 -31.85 11.36
N ALA A 61 4.52 -32.34 11.84
CA ALA A 61 3.19 -31.86 11.42
C ALA A 61 3.04 -30.35 11.70
N ALA A 62 3.54 -29.85 12.86
CA ALA A 62 3.55 -28.43 13.19
C ALA A 62 4.45 -27.61 12.24
N GLY A 63 5.65 -28.12 11.90
CA GLY A 63 6.53 -27.49 10.93
C GLY A 63 5.92 -27.46 9.53
N ALA A 64 5.27 -28.53 9.11
CA ALA A 64 4.57 -28.57 7.81
C ALA A 64 3.41 -27.57 7.73
N ALA A 65 2.67 -27.40 8.82
CA ALA A 65 1.60 -26.40 8.91
C ALA A 65 2.14 -24.95 8.94
N LEU A 66 3.28 -24.71 9.62
CA LEU A 66 3.88 -23.39 9.73
C LEU A 66 4.54 -22.92 8.41
N LEU A 67 5.07 -23.82 7.59
CA LEU A 67 5.89 -23.49 6.43
C LEU A 67 5.19 -22.57 5.42
N PRO A 68 3.95 -22.84 4.95
CA PRO A 68 3.26 -21.97 4.04
C PRO A 68 2.97 -20.59 4.65
N GLU A 69 2.59 -20.52 5.92
CA GLU A 69 2.30 -19.27 6.61
C GLU A 69 3.57 -18.43 6.82
N ALA A 70 4.67 -19.05 7.20
CA ALA A 70 5.95 -18.37 7.33
C ALA A 70 6.42 -17.75 6.00
N ARG A 71 6.24 -18.47 4.87
CA ARG A 71 6.53 -17.94 3.53
C ARG A 71 5.66 -16.75 3.21
N ARG A 72 4.34 -16.85 3.39
CA ARG A 72 3.39 -15.77 3.14
C ARG A 72 3.75 -14.51 3.94
N ILE A 73 4.04 -14.63 5.24
CA ILE A 73 4.44 -13.50 6.09
C ILE A 73 5.73 -12.85 5.58
N LEU A 74 6.72 -13.63 5.17
CA LEU A 74 7.98 -13.12 4.64
C LEU A 74 7.80 -12.40 3.29
N GLU A 75 6.93 -12.91 2.42
CA GLU A 75 6.57 -12.27 1.14
C GLU A 75 5.84 -10.96 1.35
N GLU A 76 4.86 -10.93 2.25
CA GLU A 76 4.14 -9.70 2.62
C GLU A 76 5.10 -8.64 3.20
N ALA A 77 6.00 -9.04 4.10
CA ALA A 77 7.01 -8.15 4.65
C ALA A 77 7.99 -7.62 3.58
N ALA A 78 8.36 -8.45 2.62
CA ALA A 78 9.21 -8.05 1.51
C ALA A 78 8.54 -7.08 0.54
N ALA A 79 7.20 -7.07 0.45
CA ALA A 79 6.44 -6.16 -0.38
C ALA A 79 6.27 -4.75 0.24
N LEU A 80 6.50 -4.57 1.55
CA LEU A 80 6.29 -3.30 2.24
C LEU A 80 7.09 -2.12 1.66
N PRO A 81 8.39 -2.25 1.31
CA PRO A 81 9.14 -1.13 0.73
C PRO A 81 8.53 -0.63 -0.58
N GLU A 82 8.07 -1.53 -1.42
CA GLU A 82 7.42 -1.18 -2.69
C GLU A 82 6.06 -0.52 -2.46
N LEU A 83 5.28 -1.01 -1.51
CA LEU A 83 4.00 -0.40 -1.12
C LEU A 83 4.21 1.05 -0.66
N VAL A 84 5.19 1.28 0.23
CA VAL A 84 5.51 2.62 0.73
C VAL A 84 6.03 3.52 -0.39
N ARG A 85 6.90 3.01 -1.27
CA ARG A 85 7.40 3.77 -2.42
C ARG A 85 6.27 4.22 -3.34
N ARG A 86 5.34 3.31 -3.68
CA ARG A 86 4.18 3.62 -4.54
C ARG A 86 3.22 4.62 -3.89
N ALA A 87 3.04 4.54 -2.58
CA ALA A 87 2.26 5.54 -1.85
C ALA A 87 2.94 6.92 -1.86
N ALA A 88 4.26 6.95 -1.63
CA ALA A 88 5.04 8.18 -1.64
C ALA A 88 5.14 8.84 -3.03
N SER A 89 5.14 8.06 -4.12
CA SER A 89 5.12 8.56 -5.50
C SER A 89 3.73 8.94 -6.00
N GLY A 90 2.67 8.76 -5.22
CA GLY A 90 1.29 9.00 -5.64
C GLY A 90 0.73 7.94 -6.59
N GLU A 91 1.43 6.82 -6.82
CA GLU A 91 0.97 5.72 -7.67
C GLU A 91 -0.06 4.80 -6.99
N ALA A 92 -0.21 4.94 -5.68
CA ALA A 92 -1.20 4.22 -4.89
C ALA A 92 -1.75 5.13 -3.78
N GLY A 93 -3.01 4.96 -3.43
CA GLY A 93 -3.64 5.76 -2.37
C GLY A 93 -5.10 6.09 -2.69
N ARG A 94 -5.57 7.24 -2.17
CA ARG A 94 -6.91 7.78 -2.39
C ARG A 94 -6.78 9.20 -2.94
N LEU A 95 -7.58 9.53 -3.94
CA LEU A 95 -7.77 10.89 -4.43
C LEU A 95 -9.27 11.21 -4.36
N ALA A 96 -9.64 12.14 -3.50
CA ALA A 96 -11.00 12.64 -3.35
C ALA A 96 -11.16 13.91 -4.18
N LEU A 97 -12.05 13.85 -5.17
CA LEU A 97 -12.35 14.96 -6.07
C LEU A 97 -13.81 15.39 -5.91
N SER A 98 -14.04 16.70 -5.90
CA SER A 98 -15.37 17.24 -6.06
C SER A 98 -15.51 18.01 -7.38
N PHE A 99 -16.70 18.10 -7.93
CA PHE A 99 -16.94 18.74 -9.21
C PHE A 99 -18.33 19.35 -9.29
N VAL A 100 -18.47 20.42 -10.06
CA VAL A 100 -19.77 20.98 -10.45
C VAL A 100 -20.37 20.16 -11.59
N SER A 101 -21.71 20.11 -11.71
CA SER A 101 -22.44 19.29 -12.69
C SER A 101 -21.96 19.50 -14.13
N THR A 102 -21.67 20.74 -14.53
CA THR A 102 -21.18 21.06 -15.89
C THR A 102 -19.84 20.39 -16.21
N ALA A 103 -18.90 20.35 -15.24
CA ALA A 103 -17.63 19.63 -15.40
C ALA A 103 -17.87 18.11 -15.55
N GLY A 104 -18.85 17.57 -14.80
CA GLY A 104 -19.22 16.14 -14.87
C GLY A 104 -19.76 15.73 -16.23
N LEU A 105 -20.49 16.60 -16.92
CA LEU A 105 -21.05 16.37 -18.25
C LEU A 105 -20.04 16.69 -19.38
N GLY A 106 -19.02 17.49 -19.11
CA GLY A 106 -18.04 17.97 -20.07
C GLY A 106 -16.71 17.18 -20.03
N MET A 107 -15.67 17.83 -19.55
CA MET A 107 -14.28 17.35 -19.63
C MET A 107 -13.92 16.24 -18.63
N LEU A 108 -14.61 16.17 -17.49
CA LEU A 108 -14.21 15.33 -16.36
C LEU A 108 -14.15 13.83 -16.70
N PRO A 109 -15.10 13.24 -17.45
CA PRO A 109 -15.04 11.81 -17.80
C PRO A 109 -13.75 11.42 -18.54
N ASP A 110 -13.28 12.28 -19.45
CA ASP A 110 -12.05 12.02 -20.21
C ASP A 110 -10.81 12.18 -19.33
N VAL A 111 -10.77 13.17 -18.46
CA VAL A 111 -9.71 13.37 -17.48
C VAL A 111 -9.61 12.16 -16.55
N LEU A 112 -10.73 11.70 -15.99
CA LEU A 112 -10.76 10.54 -15.11
C LEU A 112 -10.34 9.25 -15.80
N ARG A 113 -10.73 9.05 -17.06
CA ARG A 113 -10.30 7.88 -17.85
C ARG A 113 -8.79 7.86 -18.02
N ARG A 114 -8.18 8.99 -18.41
CA ARG A 114 -6.72 9.14 -18.54
C ARG A 114 -6.01 8.96 -17.23
N TYR A 115 -6.54 9.56 -16.15
CA TYR A 115 -5.98 9.44 -14.81
C TYR A 115 -5.98 7.97 -14.33
N ARG A 116 -7.10 7.26 -14.46
CA ARG A 116 -7.20 5.84 -14.07
C ARG A 116 -6.27 4.93 -14.88
N ALA A 117 -6.04 5.24 -16.14
CA ALA A 117 -5.07 4.50 -16.96
C ALA A 117 -3.63 4.75 -16.51
N ALA A 118 -3.29 5.99 -16.13
CA ALA A 118 -1.95 6.35 -15.66
C ALA A 118 -1.68 5.90 -14.21
N PHE A 119 -2.70 5.92 -13.34
CA PHE A 119 -2.59 5.62 -11.90
C PHE A 119 -3.62 4.57 -11.46
N PRO A 120 -3.49 3.31 -11.92
CA PRO A 120 -4.48 2.26 -11.62
C PRO A 120 -4.54 1.88 -10.14
N GLY A 121 -3.51 2.18 -9.37
CA GLY A 121 -3.44 1.92 -7.92
C GLY A 121 -4.08 3.00 -7.05
N VAL A 122 -4.56 4.13 -7.65
CA VAL A 122 -5.22 5.21 -6.91
C VAL A 122 -6.73 5.01 -6.90
N ARG A 123 -7.31 4.96 -5.70
CA ARG A 123 -8.76 4.92 -5.51
C ARG A 123 -9.33 6.33 -5.68
N LEU A 124 -10.14 6.53 -6.71
CA LEU A 124 -10.90 7.78 -6.89
C LEU A 124 -12.17 7.76 -6.05
N VAL A 125 -12.42 8.87 -5.35
CA VAL A 125 -13.67 9.18 -4.65
C VAL A 125 -14.19 10.47 -5.26
N LEU A 126 -15.40 10.44 -5.83
CA LEU A 126 -15.97 11.53 -6.59
C LEU A 126 -17.22 12.06 -5.88
N HIS A 127 -17.32 13.37 -5.72
CA HIS A 127 -18.46 14.06 -5.16
C HIS A 127 -18.93 15.16 -6.10
N GLU A 128 -20.25 15.23 -6.31
CA GLU A 128 -20.85 16.36 -6.98
C GLU A 128 -21.28 17.39 -5.92
N ALA A 129 -20.78 18.63 -6.04
CA ALA A 129 -21.11 19.71 -5.14
C ALA A 129 -20.94 21.07 -5.81
N THR A 130 -21.61 22.10 -5.29
CA THR A 130 -21.44 23.49 -5.71
C THR A 130 -20.06 24.03 -5.32
N SER A 131 -19.59 25.09 -5.99
CA SER A 131 -18.25 25.63 -5.77
C SER A 131 -17.99 26.07 -4.32
N ASP A 132 -18.97 26.67 -3.66
CA ASP A 132 -18.91 27.11 -2.26
C ASP A 132 -18.67 25.92 -1.31
N VAL A 133 -19.44 24.84 -1.46
CA VAL A 133 -19.24 23.61 -0.67
C VAL A 133 -17.86 23.00 -0.91
N GLN A 134 -17.40 23.01 -2.17
CA GLN A 134 -16.06 22.48 -2.51
C GLN A 134 -14.93 23.25 -1.82
N PHE A 135 -15.06 24.58 -1.66
CA PHE A 135 -14.05 25.36 -0.94
C PHE A 135 -13.97 24.98 0.53
N ASP A 136 -15.10 24.82 1.21
CA ASP A 136 -15.14 24.37 2.59
C ASP A 136 -14.56 22.95 2.74
N ASP A 137 -14.82 22.08 1.78
CA ASP A 137 -14.30 20.71 1.75
C ASP A 137 -12.79 20.66 1.50
N LEU A 138 -12.25 21.52 0.63
CA LEU A 138 -10.82 21.68 0.39
C LEU A 138 -10.09 22.18 1.64
N LEU A 139 -10.60 23.26 2.25
CA LEU A 139 -9.97 23.86 3.43
C LEU A 139 -10.01 22.92 4.65
N SER A 140 -11.04 22.08 4.76
CA SER A 140 -11.12 21.06 5.82
C SER A 140 -10.40 19.75 5.49
N GLY A 141 -9.81 19.61 4.29
CA GLY A 141 -9.13 18.40 3.87
C GLY A 141 -10.06 17.20 3.61
N ARG A 142 -11.35 17.41 3.43
CA ARG A 142 -12.30 16.34 3.06
C ARG A 142 -12.12 15.88 1.63
N ILE A 143 -11.72 16.80 0.74
CA ILE A 143 -11.33 16.51 -0.65
C ILE A 143 -9.93 17.06 -0.94
N ASP A 144 -9.28 16.46 -1.91
CA ASP A 144 -7.90 16.80 -2.31
C ASP A 144 -7.87 17.80 -3.48
N ALA A 145 -8.90 17.80 -4.33
CA ALA A 145 -9.06 18.76 -5.42
C ALA A 145 -10.55 18.97 -5.79
N GLY A 146 -10.84 20.11 -6.41
CA GLY A 146 -12.18 20.48 -6.85
C GLY A 146 -12.19 21.08 -8.26
N PHE A 147 -13.24 20.77 -9.03
CA PHE A 147 -13.55 21.46 -10.29
C PHE A 147 -14.65 22.46 -10.03
N VAL A 148 -14.30 23.73 -10.04
CA VAL A 148 -15.16 24.83 -9.63
C VAL A 148 -15.39 25.82 -10.77
N ILE A 149 -16.51 26.54 -10.71
CA ILE A 149 -16.80 27.70 -11.56
C ILE A 149 -16.52 28.95 -10.72
N PRO A 150 -15.70 29.89 -11.21
CA PRO A 150 -15.47 31.16 -10.50
C PRO A 150 -16.76 31.96 -10.36
N LEU A 151 -16.97 32.58 -9.19
CA LEU A 151 -18.14 33.40 -8.90
C LEU A 151 -18.15 34.72 -9.65
N GLN A 152 -17.00 35.18 -10.17
CA GLN A 152 -16.87 36.39 -10.97
C GLN A 152 -16.00 36.15 -12.20
N PRO A 153 -16.38 36.63 -13.40
CA PRO A 153 -15.55 36.55 -14.60
C PRO A 153 -14.23 37.27 -14.38
N GLY A 154 -13.11 36.57 -14.59
CA GLY A 154 -11.77 37.15 -14.48
C GLY A 154 -11.15 37.19 -13.08
N ALA A 155 -11.90 36.88 -12.05
CA ALA A 155 -11.29 36.64 -10.74
C ALA A 155 -10.76 35.20 -10.67
N PRO A 156 -9.59 34.94 -10.07
CA PRO A 156 -9.28 33.59 -9.58
C PRO A 156 -10.43 33.23 -8.65
N ALA A 157 -11.17 32.17 -8.97
CA ALA A 157 -12.45 31.73 -8.40
C ALA A 157 -12.61 32.14 -6.93
N GLY A 158 -13.15 33.29 -6.59
CA GLY A 158 -13.56 33.75 -5.26
C GLY A 158 -12.71 33.34 -4.03
N VAL A 159 -11.59 32.69 -4.24
CA VAL A 159 -10.76 32.09 -3.22
C VAL A 159 -9.55 33.00 -3.00
N ALA A 160 -9.74 33.96 -2.13
CA ALA A 160 -8.64 34.74 -1.56
C ALA A 160 -7.89 33.94 -0.45
N ASP A 161 -8.09 32.62 -0.35
CA ASP A 161 -7.40 31.84 0.68
C ASP A 161 -6.03 31.37 0.17
N PRO A 162 -4.93 31.82 0.79
CA PRO A 162 -3.57 31.45 0.39
C PRO A 162 -3.25 29.95 0.57
N ALA A 163 -4.12 29.20 1.25
CA ALA A 163 -3.99 27.75 1.42
C ALA A 163 -4.42 26.95 0.19
N LEU A 164 -5.10 27.58 -0.79
CA LEU A 164 -5.60 26.91 -1.98
C LEU A 164 -4.85 27.38 -3.23
N ASP A 165 -4.38 26.41 -4.01
CA ASP A 165 -3.83 26.66 -5.35
C ASP A 165 -4.95 26.55 -6.40
N TYR A 166 -4.93 27.43 -7.40
CA TYR A 166 -5.95 27.51 -8.43
C TYR A 166 -5.34 27.52 -9.82
N ARG A 167 -5.93 26.70 -10.70
CA ARG A 167 -5.52 26.65 -12.11
C ARG A 167 -6.73 26.70 -13.03
N LYS A 168 -6.79 27.69 -13.92
CA LYS A 168 -7.80 27.77 -14.98
C LYS A 168 -7.60 26.62 -15.97
N LEU A 169 -8.67 25.90 -16.29
CA LEU A 169 -8.65 24.75 -17.19
C LEU A 169 -9.25 25.10 -18.55
N LEU A 170 -10.41 25.75 -18.59
CA LEU A 170 -11.10 26.11 -19.84
C LEU A 170 -12.04 27.30 -19.62
N ASP A 171 -12.49 27.90 -20.72
CA ASP A 171 -13.60 28.88 -20.75
C ASP A 171 -14.84 28.21 -21.38
N GLU A 172 -15.97 28.29 -20.68
CA GLU A 172 -17.27 27.84 -21.18
C GLU A 172 -18.17 29.06 -21.38
N PRO A 173 -18.68 29.33 -22.58
CA PRO A 173 -19.63 30.40 -22.81
C PRO A 173 -20.99 30.08 -22.20
N LEU A 174 -21.61 31.09 -21.52
CA LEU A 174 -23.02 30.98 -21.14
C LEU A 174 -23.88 31.16 -22.40
N VAL A 175 -24.75 30.20 -22.68
CA VAL A 175 -25.72 30.27 -23.76
C VAL A 175 -27.11 30.41 -23.15
N LEU A 176 -27.81 31.46 -23.51
CA LEU A 176 -29.24 31.61 -23.21
C LEU A 176 -30.05 30.76 -24.20
N CYS A 177 -30.85 29.85 -23.65
CA CYS A 177 -31.80 29.03 -24.43
C CYS A 177 -33.21 29.63 -24.29
#